data_5831382998cd8125c21b7a96f3f82b8e
#
_entry.id   5831382998cd8125c21b7a96f3f82b8e
#
_cell.length_a   1.000
_cell.length_b   1.000
_cell.length_c   1.000
_cell.angle_alpha   90.00
_cell.angle_beta   90.00
_cell.angle_gamma   90.00
#
_symmetry.space_group_name_H-M   'P 1'
#
loop_
_entity.id
_entity.type
_entity.pdbx_description
1 polymer ?
#
loop_
_entity_poly.entity_id
_entity_poly.type
_entity_poly.pdbx_seq_one_letter_code
_entity_poly.pdbx_strand_id
1 'polypeptide(L)'
;MKRRHFLSLAACGLLGLLPGCSFPMTDNMQVEDLLRAPRLSGDYGALQSALNDWLGESAQLKYPMQGELLSPFLLQDLDGDGEQDAAVLYTTAQSSNVCIAFLQKDAAGAWKVQQTIEGLADTVDNVRLAQLQDGNAVQLVVGYLAAQGDSYLAVYSYEHGEVNAILEQSYEQYLVEDITGGGNEDLILM
;
A
#
# COMPACT_ATOMS: atom_id res chain seq x y z
N MET A 1 -86.62 -29.00 -40.99
CA MET A 1 -85.26 -29.00 -41.49
C MET A 1 -84.43 -28.04 -40.66
N LYS A 2 -83.70 -28.47 -39.67
CA LYS A 2 -82.91 -27.63 -38.74
C LYS A 2 -81.48 -28.06 -38.80
N ARG A 3 -80.63 -27.13 -39.23
CA ARG A 3 -79.16 -27.26 -39.17
C ARG A 3 -78.66 -26.73 -37.85
N ARG A 4 -77.95 -27.54 -37.13
CA ARG A 4 -77.28 -27.19 -35.89
C ARG A 4 -75.83 -26.80 -36.20
N HIS A 5 -75.43 -25.60 -35.85
CA HIS A 5 -74.05 -25.15 -35.92
C HIS A 5 -73.35 -25.52 -34.64
N PHE A 6 -72.26 -26.28 -34.74
CA PHE A 6 -71.33 -26.50 -33.65
C PHE A 6 -70.31 -25.36 -33.62
N LEU A 7 -70.27 -24.63 -32.52
CA LEU A 7 -69.17 -23.69 -32.23
C LEU A 7 -68.03 -24.47 -31.61
N SER A 8 -66.87 -24.52 -32.27
CA SER A 8 -65.64 -24.94 -31.69
C SER A 8 -64.95 -23.74 -31.01
N LEU A 9 -64.81 -23.81 -29.68
CA LEU A 9 -63.94 -22.89 -28.93
C LEU A 9 -62.48 -23.33 -29.04
N ALA A 10 -61.68 -22.54 -29.74
CA ALA A 10 -60.23 -22.66 -29.72
C ALA A 10 -59.65 -21.84 -28.58
N ALA A 11 -59.13 -22.53 -27.56
CA ALA A 11 -58.37 -21.88 -26.46
C ALA A 11 -56.95 -21.62 -26.95
N CYS A 12 -56.62 -20.38 -27.21
CA CYS A 12 -55.24 -19.94 -27.43
C CYS A 12 -54.50 -19.83 -26.09
N GLY A 13 -53.63 -20.77 -25.83
CA GLY A 13 -52.67 -20.69 -24.75
C GLY A 13 -51.53 -19.71 -25.09
N LEU A 14 -51.49 -18.58 -24.38
CA LEU A 14 -50.41 -17.63 -24.45
C LEU A 14 -49.25 -18.17 -23.62
N LEU A 15 -48.25 -18.82 -24.23
CA LEU A 15 -46.98 -19.09 -23.62
C LEU A 15 -46.17 -17.79 -23.57
N GLY A 16 -46.05 -17.22 -22.40
CA GLY A 16 -45.17 -16.09 -22.14
C GLY A 16 -43.70 -16.53 -22.30
N LEU A 17 -43.05 -16.02 -23.31
CA LEU A 17 -41.59 -16.06 -23.46
C LEU A 17 -41.00 -15.07 -22.43
N LEU A 18 -40.51 -15.61 -21.34
CA LEU A 18 -39.63 -14.86 -20.43
C LEU A 18 -38.26 -14.79 -21.11
N PRO A 19 -37.72 -13.58 -21.38
CA PRO A 19 -36.32 -13.47 -21.76
C PRO A 19 -35.48 -13.83 -20.55
N GLY A 20 -34.91 -15.02 -20.55
CA GLY A 20 -33.88 -15.38 -19.60
C GLY A 20 -32.71 -14.43 -19.79
N CYS A 21 -32.35 -13.69 -18.74
CA CYS A 21 -31.07 -12.98 -18.67
C CYS A 21 -29.95 -14.04 -18.74
N SER A 22 -29.42 -14.24 -19.91
CA SER A 22 -28.13 -14.93 -20.07
C SER A 22 -27.06 -13.97 -19.57
N PHE A 23 -26.57 -14.18 -18.35
CA PHE A 23 -25.30 -13.62 -17.93
C PHE A 23 -24.23 -14.18 -18.89
N PRO A 24 -23.40 -13.36 -19.52
CA PRO A 24 -22.23 -13.85 -20.19
C PRO A 24 -21.35 -14.49 -19.12
N MET A 25 -21.34 -15.79 -19.01
CA MET A 25 -20.25 -16.48 -18.35
C MET A 25 -19.01 -16.20 -19.18
N THR A 26 -18.19 -15.27 -18.69
CA THR A 26 -16.83 -15.13 -19.16
C THR A 26 -16.12 -16.42 -18.76
N ASP A 27 -16.00 -17.30 -19.72
CA ASP A 27 -15.15 -18.48 -19.67
C ASP A 27 -13.75 -18.08 -19.17
N ASN A 28 -13.23 -18.90 -18.28
CA ASN A 28 -11.87 -18.98 -17.75
C ASN A 28 -11.56 -18.28 -16.42
N MET A 29 -12.52 -18.06 -15.53
CA MET A 29 -12.15 -17.96 -14.12
C MET A 29 -11.98 -19.39 -13.59
N GLN A 30 -10.76 -19.89 -13.66
CA GLN A 30 -10.45 -21.19 -13.05
C GLN A 30 -10.58 -21.06 -11.54
N VAL A 31 -11.20 -22.05 -10.89
CA VAL A 31 -11.40 -22.08 -9.43
C VAL A 31 -10.04 -21.93 -8.70
N GLU A 32 -8.96 -22.43 -9.35
CA GLU A 32 -7.59 -22.25 -8.87
C GLU A 32 -7.16 -20.79 -8.74
N ASP A 33 -7.65 -19.89 -9.59
CA ASP A 33 -7.31 -18.46 -9.49
C ASP A 33 -8.03 -17.78 -8.30
N LEU A 34 -9.18 -18.30 -7.91
CA LEU A 34 -9.89 -17.81 -6.71
C LEU A 34 -9.26 -18.29 -5.40
N LEU A 35 -8.49 -19.38 -5.44
CA LEU A 35 -7.80 -19.95 -4.29
C LEU A 35 -6.36 -19.43 -4.14
N ARG A 36 -5.84 -18.68 -5.12
CA ARG A 36 -4.54 -18.03 -5.01
C ARG A 36 -4.66 -16.82 -4.11
N ALA A 37 -3.66 -16.67 -3.24
CA ALA A 37 -3.51 -15.42 -2.49
C ALA A 37 -3.51 -14.23 -3.45
N PRO A 38 -4.17 -13.10 -3.11
CA PRO A 38 -4.15 -11.91 -3.93
C PRO A 38 -2.71 -11.54 -4.26
N ARG A 39 -2.39 -11.41 -5.55
CA ARG A 39 -1.09 -10.92 -5.98
C ARG A 39 -1.15 -9.40 -6.05
N LEU A 40 -0.15 -8.76 -5.47
CA LEU A 40 0.04 -7.34 -5.70
C LEU A 40 0.25 -7.11 -7.20
N SER A 41 -0.43 -6.12 -7.76
CA SER A 41 -0.37 -5.79 -9.18
C SER A 41 0.27 -4.43 -9.38
N GLY A 42 0.79 -4.20 -10.58
CA GLY A 42 1.42 -2.93 -10.93
C GLY A 42 2.70 -2.68 -10.13
N ASP A 43 2.90 -1.44 -9.72
CA ASP A 43 4.11 -1.00 -9.02
C ASP A 43 4.35 -1.76 -7.71
N TYR A 44 3.31 -2.07 -6.94
CA TYR A 44 3.45 -2.80 -5.67
C TYR A 44 4.01 -4.21 -5.85
N GLY A 45 3.60 -4.91 -6.91
CA GLY A 45 4.16 -6.22 -7.24
C GLY A 45 5.62 -6.13 -7.68
N ALA A 46 5.98 -5.09 -8.44
CA ALA A 46 7.35 -4.84 -8.86
C ALA A 46 8.25 -4.46 -7.68
N LEU A 47 7.76 -3.62 -6.76
CA LEU A 47 8.48 -3.24 -5.53
C LEU A 47 8.75 -4.47 -4.64
N GLN A 48 7.74 -5.30 -4.41
CA GLN A 48 7.93 -6.52 -3.62
C GLN A 48 8.90 -7.49 -4.29
N SER A 49 8.85 -7.63 -5.61
CA SER A 49 9.80 -8.47 -6.35
C SER A 49 11.23 -7.95 -6.24
N ALA A 50 11.44 -6.64 -6.42
CA ALA A 50 12.75 -6.01 -6.29
C ALA A 50 13.33 -6.19 -4.86
N LEU A 51 12.48 -6.06 -3.83
CA LEU A 51 12.88 -6.28 -2.44
C LEU A 51 13.26 -7.75 -2.19
N ASN A 52 12.44 -8.70 -2.64
CA ASN A 52 12.72 -10.12 -2.46
C ASN A 52 14.01 -10.54 -3.20
N ASP A 53 14.23 -10.01 -4.40
CA ASP A 53 15.46 -10.26 -5.17
C ASP A 53 16.69 -9.72 -4.45
N TRP A 54 16.59 -8.54 -3.84
CA TRP A 54 17.66 -7.93 -3.04
C TRP A 54 17.98 -8.75 -1.79
N LEU A 55 16.96 -9.21 -1.06
CA LEU A 55 17.14 -9.97 0.18
C LEU A 55 17.56 -11.42 -0.07
N GLY A 56 17.29 -11.98 -1.24
CA GLY A 56 17.44 -13.41 -1.53
C GLY A 56 16.41 -14.29 -0.82
N GLU A 57 15.38 -13.69 -0.20
CA GLU A 57 14.29 -14.35 0.49
C GLU A 57 12.99 -13.52 0.39
N SER A 58 11.88 -14.12 0.78
CA SER A 58 10.59 -13.41 0.81
C SER A 58 10.51 -12.47 2.01
N ALA A 59 10.36 -11.17 1.76
CA ALA A 59 10.02 -10.19 2.77
C ALA A 59 8.59 -10.35 3.26
N GLN A 60 8.35 -10.21 4.55
CA GLN A 60 7.03 -10.09 5.13
C GLN A 60 6.68 -8.60 5.29
N LEU A 61 5.67 -8.17 4.56
CA LEU A 61 5.23 -6.77 4.60
C LEU A 61 4.67 -6.42 5.98
N LYS A 62 5.06 -5.24 6.50
CA LYS A 62 4.57 -4.68 7.76
C LYS A 62 3.65 -3.49 7.50
N TYR A 63 2.46 -3.56 8.03
CA TYR A 63 1.43 -2.55 7.86
C TYR A 63 1.40 -1.63 9.08
N PRO A 64 1.33 -0.29 8.91
CA PRO A 64 1.06 0.61 10.01
C PRO A 64 -0.27 0.28 10.70
N MET A 65 -0.31 0.39 12.02
CA MET A 65 -1.50 0.06 12.80
C MET A 65 -2.59 1.12 12.68
N GLN A 66 -2.20 2.39 12.49
CA GLN A 66 -3.10 3.54 12.43
C GLN A 66 -2.55 4.69 11.58
N GLY A 67 -3.33 5.75 11.43
CA GLY A 67 -2.98 6.92 10.64
C GLY A 67 -3.59 6.90 9.24
N GLU A 68 -3.16 7.81 8.40
CA GLU A 68 -3.67 7.96 7.03
C GLU A 68 -2.99 7.00 6.04
N LEU A 69 -1.71 6.71 6.27
CA LEU A 69 -0.90 5.83 5.43
C LEU A 69 -0.87 4.43 6.06
N LEU A 70 -1.79 3.57 5.63
CA LEU A 70 -1.90 2.18 6.11
C LEU A 70 -1.24 1.15 5.19
N SER A 71 -0.67 1.60 4.07
CA SER A 71 0.04 0.74 3.12
C SER A 71 1.49 0.49 3.60
N PRO A 72 2.03 -0.71 3.43
CA PRO A 72 3.46 -0.96 3.63
C PRO A 72 4.32 -0.39 2.49
N PHE A 73 3.71 0.05 1.39
CA PHE A 73 4.34 0.70 0.26
C PHE A 73 4.01 2.19 0.27
N LEU A 74 5.01 3.01 0.34
CA LEU A 74 4.93 4.45 0.32
C LEU A 74 5.60 4.93 -0.98
N LEU A 75 4.83 5.53 -1.86
CA LEU A 75 5.28 6.00 -3.17
C LEU A 75 5.22 7.52 -3.17
N GLN A 76 6.36 8.16 -3.20
CA GLN A 76 6.52 9.62 -3.16
C GLN A 76 7.88 10.01 -3.76
N ASP A 77 7.99 11.21 -4.29
CA ASP A 77 9.27 11.86 -4.54
C ASP A 77 9.87 12.25 -3.17
N LEU A 78 10.79 11.43 -2.67
CA LEU A 78 11.36 11.58 -1.33
C LEU A 78 12.54 12.55 -1.30
N ASP A 79 13.35 12.58 -2.37
CA ASP A 79 14.54 13.44 -2.46
C ASP A 79 14.30 14.76 -3.21
N GLY A 80 13.11 14.94 -3.80
CA GLY A 80 12.71 16.17 -4.48
C GLY A 80 13.31 16.34 -5.87
N ASP A 81 13.73 15.24 -6.52
CA ASP A 81 14.31 15.25 -7.86
C ASP A 81 13.26 15.25 -8.99
N GLY A 82 11.99 15.06 -8.66
CA GLY A 82 10.85 15.02 -9.57
C GLY A 82 10.51 13.61 -10.07
N GLU A 83 11.28 12.60 -9.71
CA GLU A 83 11.00 11.19 -9.97
C GLU A 83 10.34 10.55 -8.74
N GLN A 84 9.66 9.44 -8.94
CA GLN A 84 8.98 8.75 -7.85
C GLN A 84 9.89 7.71 -7.22
N ASP A 85 10.12 7.84 -5.93
CA ASP A 85 10.76 6.86 -5.06
C ASP A 85 9.75 5.97 -4.37
N ALA A 86 10.26 4.97 -3.66
CA ALA A 86 9.45 4.13 -2.79
C ALA A 86 10.16 3.82 -1.47
N ALA A 87 9.40 3.81 -0.37
CA ALA A 87 9.79 3.18 0.87
C ALA A 87 8.87 1.97 1.14
N VAL A 88 9.46 0.84 1.54
CA VAL A 88 8.73 -0.40 1.80
C VAL A 88 9.00 -0.88 3.22
N LEU A 89 7.94 -1.03 4.01
CA LEU A 89 8.00 -1.53 5.39
C LEU A 89 7.91 -3.06 5.38
N TYR A 90 8.89 -3.72 5.97
CA TYR A 90 8.98 -5.19 5.95
C TYR A 90 9.71 -5.76 7.17
N THR A 91 9.63 -7.08 7.33
CA THR A 91 10.50 -7.87 8.20
C THR A 91 11.01 -9.09 7.45
N THR A 92 12.11 -9.64 7.93
CA THR A 92 12.65 -10.94 7.52
C THR A 92 12.68 -11.91 8.68
N ALA A 93 13.04 -13.15 8.42
CA ALA A 93 13.22 -14.13 9.50
C ALA A 93 14.41 -13.78 10.43
N GLN A 94 15.33 -12.95 9.99
CA GLN A 94 16.52 -12.54 10.74
C GLN A 94 16.36 -11.19 11.46
N SER A 95 15.41 -10.34 11.05
CA SER A 95 15.22 -9.03 11.67
C SER A 95 14.34 -9.13 12.91
N SER A 96 14.79 -8.52 14.02
CA SER A 96 13.98 -8.38 15.25
C SER A 96 13.01 -7.22 15.14
N ASN A 97 13.39 -6.16 14.41
CA ASN A 97 12.62 -4.95 14.21
C ASN A 97 12.08 -4.87 12.78
N VAL A 98 11.16 -3.94 12.58
CA VAL A 98 10.72 -3.57 11.22
C VAL A 98 11.88 -2.96 10.47
N CYS A 99 12.05 -3.38 9.23
CA CYS A 99 13.02 -2.79 8.31
C CYS A 99 12.30 -1.90 7.29
N ILE A 100 13.00 -0.93 6.75
CA ILE A 100 12.55 -0.07 5.67
C ILE A 100 13.53 -0.20 4.51
N ALA A 101 13.02 -0.54 3.33
CA ALA A 101 13.78 -0.50 2.09
C ALA A 101 13.43 0.77 1.32
N PHE A 102 14.43 1.47 0.82
CA PHE A 102 14.27 2.62 -0.07
C PHE A 102 14.66 2.20 -1.49
N LEU A 103 13.78 2.49 -2.43
CA LEU A 103 13.91 2.05 -3.82
C LEU A 103 13.73 3.23 -4.77
N GLN A 104 14.51 3.20 -5.85
CA GLN A 104 14.38 4.11 -7.00
C GLN A 104 14.23 3.32 -8.28
N LYS A 105 13.70 3.94 -9.32
CA LYS A 105 13.65 3.37 -10.66
C LYS A 105 15.00 3.57 -11.35
N ASP A 106 15.53 2.52 -11.95
CA ASP A 106 16.69 2.62 -12.82
C ASP A 106 16.33 3.24 -14.18
N ALA A 107 17.33 3.50 -15.03
CA ALA A 107 17.12 4.08 -16.35
C ALA A 107 16.20 3.24 -17.27
N ALA A 108 15.95 1.97 -16.94
CA ALA A 108 15.04 1.10 -17.65
C ALA A 108 13.61 1.13 -17.04
N GLY A 109 13.40 1.90 -15.97
CA GLY A 109 12.14 2.00 -15.23
C GLY A 109 11.90 0.85 -14.25
N ALA A 110 12.90 0.02 -13.96
CA ALA A 110 12.80 -1.07 -13.01
C ALA A 110 13.15 -0.60 -11.58
N TRP A 111 12.36 -0.99 -10.59
CA TRP A 111 12.62 -0.70 -9.19
C TRP A 111 13.88 -1.39 -8.70
N LYS A 112 14.75 -0.65 -8.02
CA LYS A 112 16.00 -1.11 -7.42
C LYS A 112 16.10 -0.64 -5.98
N VAL A 113 16.42 -1.56 -5.06
CA VAL A 113 16.74 -1.20 -3.69
C VAL A 113 18.06 -0.44 -3.67
N GLN A 114 18.04 0.75 -3.12
CA GLN A 114 19.20 1.60 -2.90
C GLN A 114 19.82 1.34 -1.52
N GLN A 115 18.96 1.37 -0.51
CA GLN A 115 19.36 1.15 0.88
C GLN A 115 18.25 0.48 1.68
N THR A 116 18.64 -0.26 2.70
CA THR A 116 17.76 -0.80 3.73
C THR A 116 18.24 -0.36 5.10
N ILE A 117 17.31 -0.03 5.98
CA ILE A 117 17.59 0.32 7.38
C ILE A 117 16.75 -0.53 8.31
N GLU A 118 17.24 -0.77 9.51
CA GLU A 118 16.47 -1.36 10.61
C GLU A 118 15.82 -0.24 11.42
N GLY A 119 14.52 -0.35 11.71
CA GLY A 119 13.77 0.59 12.51
C GLY A 119 13.95 0.35 14.00
N LEU A 120 13.24 1.13 14.82
CA LEU A 120 13.45 1.20 16.27
C LEU A 120 12.68 0.13 17.06
N ALA A 121 11.67 -0.52 16.45
CA ALA A 121 10.91 -1.59 17.10
C ALA A 121 10.30 -2.58 16.09
N ASP A 122 9.61 -3.60 16.58
CA ASP A 122 9.01 -4.67 15.81
C ASP A 122 7.63 -4.33 15.21
N THR A 123 7.05 -3.21 15.61
CA THR A 123 5.73 -2.76 15.16
C THR A 123 5.79 -1.32 14.70
N VAL A 124 5.16 -1.03 13.56
CA VAL A 124 4.92 0.33 13.07
C VAL A 124 3.54 0.76 13.58
N ASP A 125 3.54 1.78 14.43
CA ASP A 125 2.30 2.38 14.91
C ASP A 125 1.64 3.22 13.82
N ASN A 126 2.37 4.18 13.30
CA ASN A 126 1.91 5.05 12.23
C ASN A 126 3.06 5.54 11.35
N VAL A 127 2.71 6.05 10.16
CA VAL A 127 3.65 6.63 9.20
C VAL A 127 3.09 7.92 8.66
N ARG A 128 3.95 8.92 8.46
CA ARG A 128 3.66 10.16 7.76
C ARG A 128 4.78 10.51 6.78
N LEU A 129 4.40 11.20 5.73
CA LEU A 129 5.31 11.90 4.84
C LEU A 129 5.13 13.39 5.13
N ALA A 130 6.22 14.09 5.44
CA ALA A 130 6.17 15.47 5.89
C ALA A 130 7.31 16.29 5.27
N GLN A 131 7.02 17.51 4.89
CA GLN A 131 8.03 18.47 4.43
C GLN A 131 8.54 19.27 5.62
N LEU A 132 9.51 18.70 6.36
CA LEU A 132 10.08 19.29 7.57
C LEU A 132 11.26 20.23 7.29
N GLN A 133 11.77 20.26 6.08
CA GLN A 133 12.95 21.04 5.68
C GLN A 133 12.65 21.87 4.43
N ASP A 134 13.43 22.93 4.22
CA ASP A 134 13.33 23.72 3.01
C ASP A 134 13.68 22.88 1.77
N GLY A 135 12.95 23.10 0.69
CA GLY A 135 13.14 22.39 -0.57
C GLY A 135 11.93 21.59 -0.99
N ASN A 136 12.12 20.59 -1.85
CA ASN A 136 11.04 19.72 -2.34
C ASN A 136 11.09 18.30 -1.74
N ALA A 137 12.16 17.96 -1.01
CA ALA A 137 12.33 16.67 -0.38
C ALA A 137 11.31 16.45 0.75
N VAL A 138 10.81 15.23 0.86
CA VAL A 138 9.83 14.84 1.87
C VAL A 138 10.46 13.85 2.82
N GLN A 139 10.36 14.11 4.12
CA GLN A 139 10.89 13.22 5.14
C GLN A 139 9.86 12.15 5.52
N LEU A 140 10.36 10.94 5.76
CA LEU A 140 9.56 9.83 6.26
C LEU A 140 9.57 9.85 7.80
N VAL A 141 8.42 10.11 8.40
CA VAL A 141 8.20 10.09 9.86
C VAL A 141 7.55 8.77 10.24
N VAL A 142 8.21 7.97 11.07
CA VAL A 142 7.73 6.64 11.46
C VAL A 142 7.62 6.57 12.97
N GLY A 143 6.39 6.34 13.44
CA GLY A 143 6.11 5.97 14.82
C GLY A 143 6.21 4.47 15.00
N TYR A 144 7.01 4.04 15.96
CA TYR A 144 7.20 2.64 16.32
C TYR A 144 6.62 2.36 17.71
N LEU A 145 6.14 1.14 17.88
CA LEU A 145 5.69 0.62 19.17
C LEU A 145 6.48 -0.64 19.51
N ALA A 146 7.21 -0.60 20.62
CA ALA A 146 7.91 -1.75 21.15
C ALA A 146 6.96 -2.69 21.91
N ALA A 147 7.29 -3.97 21.98
CA ALA A 147 6.50 -5.00 22.67
C ALA A 147 6.23 -4.68 24.15
N GLN A 148 7.07 -3.84 24.77
CA GLN A 148 6.94 -3.41 26.16
C GLN A 148 6.03 -2.19 26.34
N GLY A 149 5.53 -1.61 25.23
CA GLY A 149 4.62 -0.47 25.23
C GLY A 149 5.33 0.89 25.07
N ASP A 150 6.65 0.92 24.95
CA ASP A 150 7.38 2.16 24.67
C ASP A 150 7.20 2.57 23.22
N SER A 151 7.00 3.86 22.99
CA SER A 151 6.85 4.44 21.65
C SER A 151 8.13 5.21 21.27
N TYR A 152 8.56 5.02 20.03
CA TYR A 152 9.71 5.69 19.45
C TYR A 152 9.34 6.33 18.12
N LEU A 153 9.84 7.53 17.87
CA LEU A 153 9.71 8.23 16.61
C LEU A 153 11.07 8.30 15.92
N ALA A 154 11.09 7.97 14.66
CA ALA A 154 12.23 8.25 13.79
C ALA A 154 11.78 9.11 12.60
N VAL A 155 12.65 10.03 12.20
CA VAL A 155 12.50 10.83 10.99
C VAL A 155 13.69 10.53 10.08
N TYR A 156 13.37 10.11 8.87
CA TYR A 156 14.36 9.77 7.87
C TYR A 156 14.30 10.75 6.70
N SER A 157 15.46 11.25 6.28
CA SER A 157 15.64 11.90 4.99
C SER A 157 16.24 10.89 4.00
N TYR A 158 15.87 11.03 2.74
CA TYR A 158 16.41 10.25 1.65
C TYR A 158 16.98 11.20 0.60
N GLU A 159 18.24 11.09 0.30
CA GLU A 159 18.94 11.98 -0.64
C GLU A 159 20.01 11.19 -1.41
N HIS A 160 19.94 11.26 -2.73
CA HIS A 160 20.97 10.66 -3.63
C HIS A 160 21.21 9.15 -3.38
N GLY A 161 20.17 8.40 -3.02
CA GLY A 161 20.27 6.98 -2.74
C GLY A 161 20.69 6.63 -1.31
N GLU A 162 20.93 7.62 -0.45
CA GLU A 162 21.31 7.44 0.95
C GLU A 162 20.22 7.87 1.90
N VAL A 163 20.03 7.10 2.97
CA VAL A 163 19.06 7.38 4.04
C VAL A 163 19.79 7.85 5.26
N ASN A 164 19.32 8.96 5.83
CA ASN A 164 19.83 9.49 7.09
C ASN A 164 18.71 9.57 8.13
N ALA A 165 18.92 9.00 9.32
CA ALA A 165 18.06 9.26 10.45
C ALA A 165 18.39 10.64 11.03
N ILE A 166 17.49 11.61 10.84
CA ILE A 166 17.68 12.98 11.34
C ILE A 166 17.10 13.20 12.74
N LEU A 167 16.23 12.29 13.17
CA LEU A 167 15.70 12.27 14.53
C LEU A 167 15.39 10.82 14.93
N GLU A 168 15.76 10.46 16.15
CA GLU A 168 15.33 9.23 16.84
C GLU A 168 15.06 9.59 18.31
N GLN A 169 13.81 9.46 18.76
CA GLN A 169 13.39 9.93 20.07
C GLN A 169 12.22 9.07 20.60
N SER A 170 12.18 8.82 21.91
CA SER A 170 10.96 8.33 22.56
C SER A 170 9.92 9.44 22.63
N TYR A 171 8.63 9.08 22.54
CA TYR A 171 7.55 10.04 22.60
C TYR A 171 6.30 9.43 23.27
N GLU A 172 5.42 10.30 23.76
CA GLU A 172 4.07 9.93 24.20
C GLU A 172 3.04 10.30 23.12
N GLN A 173 3.20 11.49 22.53
CA GLN A 173 2.41 11.97 21.40
C GLN A 173 3.29 12.82 20.50
N TYR A 174 2.91 12.95 19.23
CA TYR A 174 3.53 13.89 18.32
C TYR A 174 2.51 14.53 17.37
N LEU A 175 2.85 15.69 16.87
CA LEU A 175 2.07 16.45 15.90
C LEU A 175 2.99 16.86 14.75
N VAL A 176 2.48 16.79 13.54
CA VAL A 176 3.14 17.30 12.33
C VAL A 176 2.15 18.23 11.63
N GLU A 177 2.40 19.53 11.69
CA GLU A 177 1.58 20.58 11.07
C GLU A 177 2.44 21.83 10.87
N ASP A 178 2.12 22.67 9.89
CA ASP A 178 2.73 24.02 9.75
C ASP A 178 2.11 24.96 10.79
N ILE A 179 2.72 25.00 11.98
CA ILE A 179 2.28 25.84 13.11
C ILE A 179 2.85 27.25 13.01
N THR A 180 4.06 27.35 12.46
CA THR A 180 4.76 28.63 12.32
C THR A 180 4.27 29.46 11.14
N GLY A 181 3.54 28.85 10.20
CA GLY A 181 3.10 29.50 8.96
C GLY A 181 4.25 29.73 7.98
N GLY A 182 5.33 28.98 8.12
CA GLY A 182 6.54 29.08 7.30
C GLY A 182 6.43 28.40 5.94
N GLY A 183 5.43 27.55 5.76
CA GLY A 183 5.20 26.72 4.56
C GLY A 183 5.77 25.33 4.65
N ASN A 184 6.69 25.06 5.59
CA ASN A 184 7.11 23.72 5.97
C ASN A 184 6.31 23.23 7.17
N GLU A 185 6.17 21.92 7.32
CA GLU A 185 5.54 21.35 8.50
C GLU A 185 6.53 21.37 9.68
N ASP A 186 5.98 21.57 10.87
CA ASP A 186 6.71 21.50 12.14
C ASP A 186 6.44 20.15 12.80
N LEU A 187 7.48 19.52 13.38
CA LEU A 187 7.35 18.33 14.19
C LEU A 187 7.44 18.68 15.67
N ILE A 188 6.40 18.41 16.42
CA ILE A 188 6.33 18.64 17.87
C ILE A 188 6.22 17.29 18.57
N LEU A 189 7.10 17.05 19.53
CA LEU A 189 7.10 15.87 20.41
C LEU A 189 6.60 16.26 21.79
N MET A 190 5.77 15.42 22.38
CA MET A 190 5.20 15.55 23.72
C MET A 190 5.39 14.26 24.53
#